data_539a1d50d12eb33326549df05930bfdc
#
_entry.id   539a1d50d12eb33326549df05930bfdc
#
_cell.length_a   1.000
_cell.length_b   1.000
_cell.length_c   1.000
_cell.angle_alpha   90.00
_cell.angle_beta   90.00
_cell.angle_gamma   90.00
#
_symmetry.space_group_name_H-M   'P 1'
#
loop_
_entity.id
_entity.type
_entity.pdbx_description
1 polymer ?
#
loop_
_entity_poly.entity_id
_entity_poly.type
_entity_poly.pdbx_seq_one_letter_code
_entity_poly.pdbx_strand_id
1 'polypeptide(L)'
;MSDVFVSYARPTEAQARLVAEALRSRGYAVWRDDELPAHRAYGDVIEERLRSAKAVVVIWSVDAIRSQWVRAEADVAREAGTLVQLSIDGVPPPMPFNQIQCADLYGWTGDLMAPGWLKVENSVASLVGSRSPEPDVRTSSPRKAAICVLPFLNMSGDGEQEYFSDGISEDIITDLSKVSALSVVARNTAFNFKGKTIDVKDVARQLNVTPVLEGSVRKSGDRVRITAQLVDGEIGDPVWADRYDRDLTDIFAIQDEISKAIVGALKLKLLPQEKKAIEQRGTTSPEAYNLYLLARRHWIDGNNIDERRAVVVIRVCRQAIAVDPSYAQAWALMALAQTDLRFWHGKPEDGREAAERALAIDPNVAEAHCVKARYLQHDGLIDDANRQLETALRLDPESWEVNKEGAFLIFRQGRVADAVPYFEKAVALVDGDYHSAGMLITCYAALNDLDSQLRAAKTTFARVERALAHDPTNAKALGLGACALAVLGEAARTREWIGRAMLIDPDNILQRYNLACALTASLNDDEGAMDLLAPYFEQAPQTQIEHAEVDPDMNRVRDHPRFKSMVAAAKARLAAADGSDAAPPKGA
;
A
#
# COMPACT_ATOMS: atom_id res chain seq x y z
N MET A 1 -36.27 4.84 -20.11
CA MET A 1 -36.46 6.15 -19.45
C MET A 1 -35.37 6.28 -18.41
N SER A 2 -34.73 7.43 -18.29
CA SER A 2 -33.72 7.65 -17.24
C SER A 2 -34.39 7.85 -15.89
N ASP A 3 -33.85 7.24 -14.83
CA ASP A 3 -34.39 7.42 -13.48
C ASP A 3 -33.88 8.71 -12.85
N VAL A 4 -32.65 9.12 -13.19
CA VAL A 4 -31.95 10.27 -12.61
C VAL A 4 -31.46 11.21 -13.72
N PHE A 5 -31.71 12.49 -13.54
CA PHE A 5 -31.15 13.58 -14.36
C PHE A 5 -30.07 14.29 -13.54
N VAL A 6 -28.90 14.56 -14.15
CA VAL A 6 -27.82 15.30 -13.48
C VAL A 6 -27.66 16.67 -14.13
N SER A 7 -27.91 17.72 -13.34
CA SER A 7 -27.76 19.13 -13.73
C SER A 7 -26.45 19.68 -13.17
N TYR A 8 -25.64 20.32 -14.01
CA TYR A 8 -24.34 20.85 -13.64
C TYR A 8 -23.90 22.01 -14.55
N ALA A 9 -22.93 22.79 -14.12
CA ALA A 9 -22.29 23.79 -14.97
C ALA A 9 -21.12 23.18 -15.75
N ARG A 10 -20.91 23.57 -17.02
CA ARG A 10 -19.85 23.01 -17.90
C ARG A 10 -18.45 22.94 -17.27
N PRO A 11 -17.96 23.96 -16.51
CA PRO A 11 -16.66 23.85 -15.86
C PRO A 11 -16.54 22.71 -14.84
N THR A 12 -17.67 22.13 -14.38
CA THR A 12 -17.72 21.04 -13.40
C THR A 12 -18.09 19.68 -14.02
N GLU A 13 -17.90 19.52 -15.32
CA GLU A 13 -18.23 18.29 -16.05
C GLU A 13 -17.51 17.05 -15.52
N ALA A 14 -16.24 17.17 -15.09
CA ALA A 14 -15.48 16.07 -14.52
C ALA A 14 -16.14 15.51 -13.25
N GLN A 15 -16.59 16.40 -12.35
CA GLN A 15 -17.30 16.03 -11.13
C GLN A 15 -18.69 15.46 -11.42
N ALA A 16 -19.40 16.05 -12.39
CA ALA A 16 -20.70 15.53 -12.84
C ALA A 16 -20.59 14.10 -13.39
N ARG A 17 -19.50 13.80 -14.10
CA ARG A 17 -19.20 12.45 -14.58
C ARG A 17 -18.99 11.49 -13.43
N LEU A 18 -18.18 11.84 -12.43
CA LEU A 18 -17.96 11.01 -11.23
C LEU A 18 -19.28 10.73 -10.49
N VAL A 19 -20.12 11.75 -10.29
CA VAL A 19 -21.45 11.60 -9.67
C VAL A 19 -22.34 10.67 -10.48
N ALA A 20 -22.37 10.83 -11.81
CA ALA A 20 -23.16 9.98 -12.68
C ALA A 20 -22.68 8.53 -12.69
N GLU A 21 -21.35 8.30 -12.71
CA GLU A 21 -20.74 6.96 -12.62
C GLU A 21 -21.05 6.29 -11.28
N ALA A 22 -20.97 7.04 -10.19
CA ALA A 22 -21.33 6.56 -8.86
C ALA A 22 -22.82 6.16 -8.76
N LEU A 23 -23.73 6.94 -9.31
CA LEU A 23 -25.14 6.60 -9.37
C LEU A 23 -25.42 5.39 -10.29
N ARG A 24 -24.74 5.31 -11.43
CA ARG A 24 -24.83 4.16 -12.35
C ARG A 24 -24.31 2.88 -11.68
N SER A 25 -23.26 2.96 -10.86
CA SER A 25 -22.75 1.81 -10.11
C SER A 25 -23.77 1.25 -9.09
N ARG A 26 -24.73 2.08 -8.69
CA ARG A 26 -25.86 1.70 -7.83
C ARG A 26 -27.12 1.24 -8.59
N GLY A 27 -27.00 1.09 -9.93
CA GLY A 27 -28.07 0.56 -10.79
C GLY A 27 -29.07 1.59 -11.27
N TYR A 28 -28.84 2.91 -11.08
CA TYR A 28 -29.71 3.94 -11.60
C TYR A 28 -29.43 4.25 -13.07
N ALA A 29 -30.47 4.44 -13.89
CA ALA A 29 -30.35 4.93 -15.25
C ALA A 29 -30.17 6.46 -15.21
N VAL A 30 -28.92 6.93 -15.39
CA VAL A 30 -28.54 8.34 -15.25
C VAL A 30 -28.37 8.97 -16.60
N TRP A 31 -28.98 10.15 -16.81
CA TRP A 31 -28.84 10.98 -18.00
C TRP A 31 -28.12 12.30 -17.68
N ARG A 32 -27.28 12.75 -18.62
CA ARG A 32 -26.56 14.04 -18.61
C ARG A 32 -26.65 14.70 -19.99
N ASP A 33 -26.41 16.00 -20.06
CA ASP A 33 -26.53 16.80 -21.28
C ASP A 33 -25.48 16.51 -22.37
N ASP A 34 -24.40 15.79 -22.06
CA ASP A 34 -23.41 15.29 -23.04
C ASP A 34 -23.90 14.08 -23.86
N GLU A 35 -25.05 13.49 -23.53
CA GLU A 35 -25.66 12.34 -24.24
C GLU A 35 -26.74 12.76 -25.28
N LEU A 36 -26.65 13.97 -25.81
CA LEU A 36 -27.66 14.51 -26.70
C LEU A 36 -27.56 13.97 -28.15
N PRO A 37 -28.66 13.55 -28.77
CA PRO A 37 -28.68 13.16 -30.16
C PRO A 37 -28.55 14.40 -31.10
N ALA A 38 -27.64 14.35 -32.05
CA ALA A 38 -27.28 15.47 -32.92
C ALA A 38 -28.40 16.01 -33.87
N HIS A 39 -29.59 15.40 -33.86
CA HIS A 39 -30.69 15.72 -34.77
C HIS A 39 -31.93 16.36 -34.11
N ARG A 40 -31.91 16.64 -32.79
CA ARG A 40 -33.03 17.24 -32.05
C ARG A 40 -32.64 18.60 -31.45
N ALA A 41 -33.62 19.47 -31.25
CA ALA A 41 -33.41 20.75 -30.60
C ALA A 41 -32.99 20.56 -29.12
N TYR A 42 -31.95 21.26 -28.71
CA TYR A 42 -31.32 21.13 -27.41
C TYR A 42 -32.31 21.29 -26.24
N GLY A 43 -33.14 22.35 -26.27
CA GLY A 43 -34.09 22.66 -25.21
C GLY A 43 -35.17 21.61 -24.99
N ASP A 44 -35.76 21.10 -26.11
CA ASP A 44 -36.88 20.15 -26.06
C ASP A 44 -36.48 18.82 -25.44
N VAL A 45 -35.26 18.35 -25.71
CA VAL A 45 -34.74 17.08 -25.18
C VAL A 45 -34.46 17.20 -23.69
N ILE A 46 -33.86 18.31 -23.26
CA ILE A 46 -33.57 18.55 -21.85
C ILE A 46 -34.87 18.64 -21.04
N GLU A 47 -35.85 19.41 -21.52
CA GLU A 47 -37.15 19.55 -20.84
C GLU A 47 -37.89 18.21 -20.72
N GLU A 48 -37.91 17.40 -21.80
CA GLU A 48 -38.50 16.06 -21.77
C GLU A 48 -37.83 15.15 -20.76
N ARG A 49 -36.48 15.16 -20.71
CA ARG A 49 -35.71 14.33 -19.78
C ARG A 49 -35.81 14.79 -18.33
N LEU A 50 -35.76 16.09 -18.10
CA LEU A 50 -35.91 16.69 -16.79
C LEU A 50 -37.29 16.37 -16.17
N ARG A 51 -38.37 16.54 -16.94
CA ARG A 51 -39.76 16.26 -16.48
C ARG A 51 -40.05 14.77 -16.30
N SER A 52 -39.35 13.90 -17.02
CA SER A 52 -39.54 12.44 -16.93
C SER A 52 -38.64 11.79 -15.87
N ALA A 53 -37.67 12.49 -15.33
CA ALA A 53 -36.77 11.97 -14.30
C ALA A 53 -37.48 11.86 -12.95
N LYS A 54 -37.25 10.73 -12.26
CA LYS A 54 -37.78 10.51 -10.90
C LYS A 54 -36.98 11.27 -9.85
N ALA A 55 -35.69 11.50 -10.09
CA ALA A 55 -34.81 12.33 -9.28
C ALA A 55 -33.96 13.22 -10.16
N VAL A 56 -33.73 14.47 -9.74
CA VAL A 56 -32.87 15.44 -10.41
C VAL A 56 -31.77 15.83 -9.43
N VAL A 57 -30.55 15.43 -9.74
CA VAL A 57 -29.36 15.73 -8.94
C VAL A 57 -28.72 17.00 -9.45
N VAL A 58 -28.78 18.08 -8.66
CA VAL A 58 -28.19 19.37 -8.99
C VAL A 58 -26.85 19.54 -8.29
N ILE A 59 -25.80 19.78 -9.07
CA ILE A 59 -24.43 19.97 -8.59
C ILE A 59 -24.17 21.47 -8.48
N TRP A 60 -24.18 21.97 -7.25
CA TRP A 60 -23.85 23.37 -6.96
C TRP A 60 -22.35 23.62 -6.94
N SER A 61 -21.96 24.70 -7.59
CA SER A 61 -20.62 25.28 -7.61
C SER A 61 -20.73 26.79 -7.83
N VAL A 62 -19.62 27.50 -7.70
CA VAL A 62 -19.56 28.95 -8.03
C VAL A 62 -20.14 29.23 -9.42
N ASP A 63 -19.83 28.37 -10.40
CA ASP A 63 -20.34 28.50 -11.77
C ASP A 63 -21.82 28.10 -11.90
N ALA A 64 -22.24 27.05 -11.20
CA ALA A 64 -23.64 26.59 -11.23
C ALA A 64 -24.61 27.62 -10.65
N ILE A 65 -24.22 28.33 -9.58
CA ILE A 65 -25.00 29.41 -9.00
C ILE A 65 -25.24 30.56 -9.98
N ARG A 66 -24.29 30.84 -10.86
CA ARG A 66 -24.37 31.88 -11.88
C ARG A 66 -25.09 31.42 -13.15
N SER A 67 -25.23 30.12 -13.36
CA SER A 67 -25.89 29.54 -14.53
C SER A 67 -27.41 29.69 -14.44
N GLN A 68 -28.00 30.40 -15.40
CA GLN A 68 -29.45 30.52 -15.50
C GLN A 68 -30.11 29.16 -15.82
N TRP A 69 -29.43 28.30 -16.58
CA TRP A 69 -29.91 26.97 -16.94
C TRP A 69 -29.97 26.04 -15.74
N VAL A 70 -28.87 25.90 -14.99
CA VAL A 70 -28.83 25.04 -13.78
C VAL A 70 -29.90 25.51 -12.77
N ARG A 71 -30.08 26.82 -12.61
CA ARG A 71 -31.11 27.34 -11.70
C ARG A 71 -32.52 27.06 -12.20
N ALA A 72 -32.79 27.14 -13.51
CA ALA A 72 -34.10 26.82 -14.08
C ALA A 72 -34.43 25.33 -13.93
N GLU A 73 -33.45 24.45 -14.20
CA GLU A 73 -33.57 23.00 -14.02
C GLU A 73 -33.81 22.63 -12.54
N ALA A 74 -33.07 23.28 -11.63
CA ALA A 74 -33.26 23.10 -10.19
C ALA A 74 -34.66 23.57 -9.72
N ASP A 75 -35.21 24.64 -10.32
CA ASP A 75 -36.53 25.15 -9.96
C ASP A 75 -37.65 24.22 -10.42
N VAL A 76 -37.56 23.69 -11.63
CA VAL A 76 -38.46 22.66 -12.13
C VAL A 76 -38.43 21.43 -11.23
N ALA A 77 -37.24 20.98 -10.85
CA ALA A 77 -37.07 19.82 -9.97
C ALA A 77 -37.65 20.08 -8.56
N ARG A 78 -37.45 21.30 -8.03
CA ARG A 78 -38.00 21.72 -6.75
C ARG A 78 -39.52 21.71 -6.75
N GLU A 79 -40.12 22.27 -7.77
CA GLU A 79 -41.59 22.27 -7.92
C GLU A 79 -42.20 20.87 -8.08
N ALA A 80 -41.47 19.99 -8.80
CA ALA A 80 -41.85 18.59 -8.97
C ALA A 80 -41.60 17.71 -7.73
N GLY A 81 -40.86 18.22 -6.73
CA GLY A 81 -40.46 17.43 -5.53
C GLY A 81 -39.42 16.37 -5.81
N THR A 82 -38.67 16.49 -6.92
CA THR A 82 -37.64 15.52 -7.37
C THR A 82 -36.20 16.00 -7.15
N LEU A 83 -36.02 17.16 -6.50
CA LEU A 83 -34.72 17.81 -6.32
C LEU A 83 -33.86 17.10 -5.26
N VAL A 84 -32.64 16.71 -5.67
CA VAL A 84 -31.54 16.29 -4.79
C VAL A 84 -30.38 17.25 -5.00
N GLN A 85 -29.80 17.80 -3.93
CA GLN A 85 -28.77 18.84 -4.03
C GLN A 85 -27.45 18.36 -3.44
N LEU A 86 -26.35 18.71 -4.11
CA LEU A 86 -25.00 18.55 -3.59
C LEU A 86 -24.12 19.76 -3.97
N SER A 87 -23.14 20.07 -3.13
CA SER A 87 -22.11 21.10 -3.37
C SER A 87 -20.74 20.46 -3.45
N ILE A 88 -19.93 20.87 -4.45
CA ILE A 88 -18.59 20.30 -4.71
C ILE A 88 -17.46 21.26 -4.31
N ASP A 89 -17.74 22.51 -4.04
CA ASP A 89 -16.78 23.57 -3.67
C ASP A 89 -17.16 24.27 -2.36
N GLY A 90 -18.09 23.72 -1.60
CA GLY A 90 -18.55 24.25 -0.32
C GLY A 90 -19.47 25.47 -0.43
N VAL A 91 -19.85 25.89 -1.65
CA VAL A 91 -20.75 27.02 -1.85
C VAL A 91 -22.19 26.61 -1.53
N PRO A 92 -22.93 27.38 -0.69
CA PRO A 92 -24.31 27.08 -0.40
C PRO A 92 -25.22 27.34 -1.63
N PRO A 93 -26.27 26.54 -1.81
CA PRO A 93 -27.27 26.77 -2.85
C PRO A 93 -27.86 28.17 -2.77
N PRO A 94 -28.18 28.82 -3.92
CA PRO A 94 -28.81 30.14 -3.91
C PRO A 94 -30.27 30.05 -3.45
N MET A 95 -30.88 31.19 -3.09
CA MET A 95 -32.32 31.24 -2.84
C MET A 95 -33.11 30.94 -4.14
N PRO A 96 -34.21 30.13 -4.06
CA PRO A 96 -34.85 29.58 -2.87
C PRO A 96 -34.33 28.18 -2.43
N PHE A 97 -33.31 27.63 -3.10
CA PHE A 97 -32.83 26.24 -2.91
C PHE A 97 -32.11 26.04 -1.58
N ASN A 98 -31.61 27.09 -0.94
CA ASN A 98 -30.93 27.05 0.35
C ASN A 98 -31.83 26.62 1.53
N GLN A 99 -33.11 26.51 1.31
CA GLN A 99 -34.07 25.99 2.30
C GLN A 99 -34.22 24.46 2.27
N ILE A 100 -33.62 23.80 1.28
CA ILE A 100 -33.63 22.35 1.12
C ILE A 100 -32.23 21.84 1.45
N GLN A 101 -32.11 20.69 2.11
CA GLN A 101 -30.83 20.12 2.49
C GLN A 101 -29.93 19.87 1.26
N CYS A 102 -28.67 20.32 1.36
CA CYS A 102 -27.63 20.11 0.37
C CYS A 102 -26.55 19.20 0.96
N ALA A 103 -26.17 18.16 0.24
CA ALA A 103 -25.05 17.30 0.64
C ALA A 103 -23.72 18.00 0.32
N ASP A 104 -22.76 17.91 1.24
CA ASP A 104 -21.43 18.44 1.04
C ASP A 104 -20.54 17.33 0.44
N LEU A 105 -20.01 17.60 -0.77
CA LEU A 105 -19.09 16.76 -1.51
C LEU A 105 -17.80 17.52 -1.86
N TYR A 106 -17.41 18.49 -1.03
CA TYR A 106 -16.14 19.20 -1.21
C TYR A 106 -14.96 18.22 -1.15
N GLY A 107 -14.13 18.24 -2.20
CA GLY A 107 -12.99 17.33 -2.32
C GLY A 107 -13.33 15.85 -2.55
N TRP A 108 -14.59 15.51 -2.84
CA TRP A 108 -14.98 14.12 -3.11
C TRP A 108 -14.44 13.62 -4.45
N THR A 109 -13.80 12.44 -4.42
CA THR A 109 -13.11 11.81 -5.56
C THR A 109 -13.75 10.49 -6.02
N GLY A 110 -14.98 10.21 -5.58
CA GLY A 110 -15.70 8.97 -5.94
C GLY A 110 -15.86 7.95 -4.82
N ASP A 111 -15.49 8.28 -3.58
CA ASP A 111 -15.71 7.40 -2.43
C ASP A 111 -17.21 7.24 -2.14
N LEU A 112 -17.71 6.02 -2.39
CA LEU A 112 -19.11 5.64 -2.19
C LEU A 112 -19.52 5.49 -0.71
N MET A 113 -18.55 5.55 0.21
CA MET A 113 -18.79 5.48 1.66
C MET A 113 -18.71 6.87 2.32
N ALA A 114 -18.37 7.91 1.57
CA ALA A 114 -18.31 9.27 2.10
C ALA A 114 -19.68 9.71 2.67
N PRO A 115 -19.73 10.33 3.86
CA PRO A 115 -20.99 10.72 4.50
C PRO A 115 -21.85 11.66 3.63
N GLY A 116 -21.21 12.56 2.85
CA GLY A 116 -21.90 13.43 1.89
C GLY A 116 -22.53 12.63 0.75
N TRP A 117 -21.81 11.64 0.20
CA TRP A 117 -22.30 10.78 -0.86
C TRP A 117 -23.49 9.92 -0.40
N LEU A 118 -23.40 9.30 0.77
CA LEU A 118 -24.50 8.49 1.32
C LEU A 118 -25.81 9.29 1.48
N LYS A 119 -25.74 10.60 1.77
CA LYS A 119 -26.92 11.47 1.78
C LYS A 119 -27.54 11.63 0.39
N VAL A 120 -26.72 11.81 -0.64
CA VAL A 120 -27.18 11.89 -2.04
C VAL A 120 -27.84 10.56 -2.45
N GLU A 121 -27.16 9.45 -2.20
CA GLU A 121 -27.64 8.11 -2.53
C GLU A 121 -28.98 7.80 -1.86
N ASN A 122 -29.10 8.04 -0.55
CA ASN A 122 -30.34 7.84 0.19
C ASN A 122 -31.49 8.72 -0.33
N SER A 123 -31.20 9.97 -0.71
CA SER A 123 -32.21 10.87 -1.27
C SER A 123 -32.69 10.39 -2.64
N VAL A 124 -31.77 9.95 -3.51
CA VAL A 124 -32.10 9.37 -4.83
C VAL A 124 -32.90 8.08 -4.64
N ALA A 125 -32.49 7.20 -3.75
CA ALA A 125 -33.21 5.96 -3.44
C ALA A 125 -34.64 6.20 -2.95
N SER A 126 -34.85 7.24 -2.15
CA SER A 126 -36.17 7.64 -1.67
C SER A 126 -37.10 8.09 -2.80
N LEU A 127 -36.59 8.76 -3.83
CA LEU A 127 -37.37 9.30 -4.95
C LEU A 127 -37.58 8.27 -6.06
N VAL A 128 -36.58 7.47 -6.35
CA VAL A 128 -36.61 6.49 -7.45
C VAL A 128 -37.20 5.15 -7.00
N GLY A 129 -37.18 4.86 -5.70
CA GLY A 129 -37.45 3.57 -5.08
C GLY A 129 -36.17 2.76 -4.93
N SER A 130 -36.05 2.00 -3.85
CA SER A 130 -34.92 1.08 -3.65
C SER A 130 -34.98 -0.01 -4.71
N ARG A 131 -34.12 0.06 -5.69
CA ARG A 131 -33.89 -1.07 -6.59
C ARG A 131 -32.84 -1.97 -5.97
N SER A 132 -33.26 -3.14 -5.50
CA SER A 132 -32.38 -4.30 -5.51
C SER A 132 -32.02 -4.54 -6.98
N PRO A 133 -30.75 -4.72 -7.33
CA PRO A 133 -30.38 -4.96 -8.72
C PRO A 133 -31.01 -6.27 -9.19
N GLU A 134 -32.05 -6.19 -10.04
CA GLU A 134 -32.41 -7.33 -10.90
C GLU A 134 -31.24 -7.60 -11.84
N PRO A 135 -30.83 -8.85 -12.05
CA PRO A 135 -29.70 -9.19 -12.89
C PRO A 135 -30.04 -8.88 -14.35
N ASP A 136 -29.55 -7.75 -14.86
CA ASP A 136 -29.60 -7.42 -16.29
C ASP A 136 -28.64 -8.34 -17.05
N VAL A 137 -29.22 -9.30 -17.80
CA VAL A 137 -28.51 -10.24 -18.67
C VAL A 137 -28.05 -9.46 -19.91
N ARG A 138 -27.06 -8.60 -19.77
CA ARG A 138 -26.24 -8.09 -20.90
C ARG A 138 -24.83 -7.77 -20.41
N THR A 139 -23.91 -8.71 -20.63
CA THR A 139 -22.45 -8.54 -20.64
C THR A 139 -21.85 -7.74 -19.48
N SER A 140 -22.12 -8.16 -18.25
CA SER A 140 -21.21 -7.91 -17.13
C SER A 140 -20.13 -8.98 -17.20
N SER A 141 -18.88 -8.60 -17.25
CA SER A 141 -17.82 -9.51 -16.77
C SER A 141 -18.30 -10.07 -15.44
N PRO A 142 -18.29 -11.37 -15.22
CA PRO A 142 -18.81 -11.96 -13.99
C PRO A 142 -18.13 -11.27 -12.80
N ARG A 143 -18.91 -10.77 -11.83
CA ARG A 143 -18.35 -10.31 -10.56
C ARG A 143 -17.50 -11.46 -10.05
N LYS A 144 -16.20 -11.22 -9.90
CA LYS A 144 -15.31 -12.22 -9.32
C LYS A 144 -15.85 -12.58 -7.94
N ALA A 145 -15.93 -13.85 -7.63
CA ALA A 145 -16.26 -14.27 -6.28
C ALA A 145 -15.18 -13.74 -5.34
N ALA A 146 -15.56 -12.99 -4.32
CA ALA A 146 -14.60 -12.41 -3.38
C ALA A 146 -14.39 -13.38 -2.20
N ILE A 147 -13.14 -13.72 -1.88
CA ILE A 147 -12.75 -14.61 -0.77
C ILE A 147 -11.75 -13.93 0.15
N CYS A 148 -11.89 -14.17 1.46
CA CYS A 148 -10.87 -13.86 2.46
C CYS A 148 -10.22 -15.16 2.95
N VAL A 149 -8.88 -15.21 2.98
CA VAL A 149 -8.09 -16.27 3.61
C VAL A 149 -7.52 -15.72 4.90
N LEU A 150 -8.01 -16.19 6.04
CA LEU A 150 -7.48 -15.81 7.34
C LEU A 150 -6.13 -16.45 7.60
N PRO A 151 -5.24 -15.82 8.40
CA PRO A 151 -3.98 -16.45 8.81
C PRO A 151 -4.27 -17.75 9.57
N PHE A 152 -3.63 -18.82 9.15
CA PHE A 152 -3.79 -20.12 9.79
C PHE A 152 -3.14 -20.11 11.18
N LEU A 153 -3.84 -20.68 12.15
CA LEU A 153 -3.38 -20.74 13.53
C LEU A 153 -2.20 -21.72 13.68
N ASN A 154 -1.13 -21.28 14.30
CA ASN A 154 -0.05 -22.17 14.68
C ASN A 154 -0.44 -23.03 15.89
N MET A 155 -0.60 -24.32 15.68
CA MET A 155 -0.95 -25.32 16.68
C MET A 155 0.24 -26.24 17.02
N SER A 156 1.46 -25.85 16.67
CA SER A 156 2.68 -26.67 16.87
C SER A 156 3.16 -26.69 18.32
N GLY A 157 2.67 -25.77 19.16
CA GLY A 157 3.15 -25.58 20.53
C GLY A 157 4.50 -24.85 20.64
N ASP A 158 5.05 -24.43 19.54
CA ASP A 158 6.29 -23.68 19.38
C ASP A 158 6.02 -22.37 18.63
N GLY A 159 6.15 -21.23 19.30
CA GLY A 159 5.94 -19.91 18.71
C GLY A 159 6.93 -19.59 17.58
N GLU A 160 8.10 -20.23 17.58
CA GLU A 160 9.08 -20.08 16.51
C GLU A 160 8.61 -20.66 15.16
N GLN A 161 7.54 -21.48 15.14
CA GLN A 161 6.94 -22.03 13.92
C GLN A 161 5.83 -21.14 13.33
N GLU A 162 5.58 -19.97 13.89
CA GLU A 162 4.53 -19.03 13.43
C GLU A 162 4.73 -18.63 11.96
N TYR A 163 6.00 -18.39 11.55
CA TYR A 163 6.35 -18.03 10.18
C TYR A 163 5.94 -19.12 9.15
N PHE A 164 5.92 -20.37 9.57
CA PHE A 164 5.52 -21.48 8.70
C PHE A 164 4.01 -21.47 8.45
N SER A 165 3.20 -21.25 9.48
CA SER A 165 1.74 -21.13 9.35
C SER A 165 1.34 -19.90 8.51
N ASP A 166 2.05 -18.79 8.70
CA ASP A 166 1.87 -17.58 7.91
C ASP A 166 2.20 -17.82 6.44
N GLY A 167 3.34 -18.45 6.17
CA GLY A 167 3.77 -18.76 4.80
C GLY A 167 2.77 -19.64 4.05
N ILE A 168 2.19 -20.65 4.69
CA ILE A 168 1.13 -21.46 4.09
C ILE A 168 -0.10 -20.62 3.73
N SER A 169 -0.51 -19.71 4.63
CA SER A 169 -1.64 -18.81 4.36
C SER A 169 -1.35 -17.87 3.18
N GLU A 170 -0.13 -17.33 3.12
CA GLU A 170 0.32 -16.48 2.01
C GLU A 170 0.34 -17.21 0.68
N ASP A 171 0.83 -18.44 0.66
CA ASP A 171 0.88 -19.23 -0.57
C ASP A 171 -0.52 -19.56 -1.09
N ILE A 172 -1.47 -19.87 -0.19
CA ILE A 172 -2.87 -20.09 -0.57
C ILE A 172 -3.48 -18.79 -1.12
N ILE A 173 -3.23 -17.63 -0.50
CA ILE A 173 -3.67 -16.33 -1.02
C ILE A 173 -3.10 -16.10 -2.42
N THR A 174 -1.80 -16.34 -2.60
CA THR A 174 -1.10 -16.16 -3.87
C THR A 174 -1.65 -17.08 -4.95
N ASP A 175 -1.88 -18.35 -4.62
CA ASP A 175 -2.43 -19.32 -5.56
C ASP A 175 -3.86 -18.99 -5.99
N LEU A 176 -4.71 -18.60 -5.04
CA LEU A 176 -6.08 -18.19 -5.34
C LEU A 176 -6.12 -16.89 -6.15
N SER A 177 -5.15 -15.98 -5.97
CA SER A 177 -5.04 -14.75 -6.75
C SER A 177 -4.72 -14.98 -8.23
N LYS A 178 -4.14 -16.14 -8.58
CA LYS A 178 -3.92 -16.55 -9.97
C LYS A 178 -5.20 -16.97 -10.70
N VAL A 179 -6.32 -17.14 -9.98
CA VAL A 179 -7.61 -17.54 -10.52
C VAL A 179 -8.39 -16.30 -10.95
N SER A 180 -8.55 -16.11 -12.27
CA SER A 180 -9.16 -14.91 -12.85
C SER A 180 -10.60 -14.66 -12.41
N ALA A 181 -11.33 -15.73 -12.04
CA ALA A 181 -12.71 -15.67 -11.54
C ALA A 181 -12.83 -15.30 -10.05
N LEU A 182 -11.70 -15.25 -9.31
CA LEU A 182 -11.66 -14.87 -7.90
C LEU A 182 -11.13 -13.45 -7.70
N SER A 183 -11.65 -12.78 -6.68
CA SER A 183 -11.07 -11.59 -6.06
C SER A 183 -10.64 -11.98 -4.65
N VAL A 184 -9.36 -12.06 -4.39
CA VAL A 184 -8.84 -12.48 -3.09
C VAL A 184 -8.55 -11.24 -2.26
N VAL A 185 -9.03 -11.22 -1.00
CA VAL A 185 -8.70 -10.15 -0.05
C VAL A 185 -7.18 -10.15 0.15
N ALA A 186 -6.59 -8.97 0.05
CA ALA A 186 -5.16 -8.80 0.23
C ALA A 186 -4.69 -9.41 1.56
N ARG A 187 -3.51 -10.05 1.54
CA ARG A 187 -2.91 -10.72 2.70
C ARG A 187 -3.04 -9.92 3.99
N ASN A 188 -2.69 -8.65 3.95
CA ASN A 188 -2.59 -7.86 5.18
C ASN A 188 -3.93 -7.43 5.73
N THR A 189 -4.92 -7.23 4.88
CA THR A 189 -6.29 -7.04 5.33
C THR A 189 -6.78 -8.28 6.09
N ALA A 190 -6.44 -9.47 5.59
CA ALA A 190 -6.73 -10.73 6.27
C ALA A 190 -5.89 -10.92 7.55
N PHE A 191 -4.60 -10.56 7.52
CA PHE A 191 -3.68 -10.67 8.65
C PHE A 191 -3.94 -9.66 9.79
N ASN A 192 -4.71 -8.61 9.55
CA ASN A 192 -5.21 -7.73 10.62
C ASN A 192 -6.10 -8.48 11.63
N PHE A 193 -6.61 -9.64 11.28
CA PHE A 193 -7.39 -10.51 12.16
C PHE A 193 -6.54 -11.52 12.94
N LYS A 194 -5.23 -11.58 12.70
CA LYS A 194 -4.33 -12.53 13.37
C LYS A 194 -4.34 -12.34 14.88
N GLY A 195 -4.49 -13.45 15.61
CA GLY A 195 -4.52 -13.46 17.09
C GLY A 195 -5.76 -12.85 17.72
N LYS A 196 -6.75 -12.43 16.93
CA LYS A 196 -8.01 -11.91 17.43
C LYS A 196 -9.08 -13.00 17.43
N THR A 197 -9.85 -13.09 18.52
CA THR A 197 -11.06 -13.92 18.56
C THR A 197 -12.19 -13.14 17.89
N ILE A 198 -12.43 -13.38 16.60
CA ILE A 198 -13.45 -12.68 15.82
C ILE A 198 -14.34 -13.72 15.16
N ASP A 199 -15.66 -13.44 15.12
CA ASP A 199 -16.62 -14.25 14.38
C ASP A 199 -16.37 -14.09 12.86
N VAL A 200 -16.33 -15.22 12.14
CA VAL A 200 -16.18 -15.25 10.68
C VAL A 200 -17.23 -14.38 9.98
N LYS A 201 -18.45 -14.30 10.52
CA LYS A 201 -19.50 -13.41 10.00
C LYS A 201 -19.14 -11.93 10.09
N ASP A 202 -18.44 -11.54 11.15
CA ASP A 202 -18.01 -10.15 11.31
C ASP A 202 -16.87 -9.83 10.33
N VAL A 203 -15.95 -10.76 10.11
CA VAL A 203 -14.90 -10.63 9.08
C VAL A 203 -15.53 -10.48 7.70
N ALA A 204 -16.46 -11.39 7.35
CA ALA A 204 -17.16 -11.38 6.07
C ALA A 204 -17.88 -10.06 5.81
N ARG A 205 -18.58 -9.54 6.84
CA ARG A 205 -19.31 -8.27 6.78
C ARG A 205 -18.37 -7.08 6.64
N GLN A 206 -17.26 -7.04 7.42
CA GLN A 206 -16.29 -5.95 7.36
C GLN A 206 -15.57 -5.87 6.01
N LEU A 207 -15.30 -7.02 5.39
CA LEU A 207 -14.56 -7.11 4.13
C LEU A 207 -15.47 -7.22 2.90
N ASN A 208 -16.79 -7.29 3.11
CA ASN A 208 -17.79 -7.50 2.05
C ASN A 208 -17.46 -8.72 1.17
N VAL A 209 -17.13 -9.85 1.81
CA VAL A 209 -16.86 -11.14 1.18
C VAL A 209 -17.83 -12.19 1.73
N THR A 210 -18.26 -13.15 0.90
CA THR A 210 -19.12 -14.24 1.40
C THR A 210 -18.28 -15.41 1.91
N PRO A 211 -17.36 -16.02 1.14
CA PRO A 211 -16.54 -17.11 1.64
C PRO A 211 -15.33 -16.59 2.41
N VAL A 212 -15.09 -17.19 3.57
CA VAL A 212 -13.90 -16.99 4.40
C VAL A 212 -13.24 -18.33 4.63
N LEU A 213 -11.96 -18.43 4.29
CA LEU A 213 -11.13 -19.59 4.60
C LEU A 213 -10.43 -19.37 5.94
N GLU A 214 -10.57 -20.30 6.85
CA GLU A 214 -9.81 -20.39 8.10
C GLU A 214 -9.11 -21.72 8.24
N GLY A 215 -8.12 -21.81 9.10
CA GLY A 215 -7.40 -23.05 9.29
C GLY A 215 -6.38 -23.05 10.41
N SER A 216 -5.71 -24.18 10.56
CA SER A 216 -4.61 -24.34 11.51
C SER A 216 -3.52 -25.22 10.94
N VAL A 217 -2.29 -24.98 11.39
CA VAL A 217 -1.11 -25.75 11.03
C VAL A 217 -0.45 -26.28 12.29
N ARG A 218 -0.15 -27.56 12.31
CA ARG A 218 0.67 -28.21 13.34
C ARG A 218 1.83 -28.92 12.68
N LYS A 219 3.04 -28.44 12.94
CA LYS A 219 4.29 -29.07 12.52
C LYS A 219 4.95 -29.77 13.72
N SER A 220 5.39 -31.01 13.54
CA SER A 220 6.09 -31.78 14.55
C SER A 220 7.14 -32.66 13.87
N GLY A 221 8.42 -32.25 13.94
CA GLY A 221 9.49 -32.87 13.17
C GLY A 221 9.20 -32.81 11.66
N ASP A 222 9.22 -33.98 11.02
CA ASP A 222 8.97 -34.14 9.59
C ASP A 222 7.49 -34.34 9.23
N ARG A 223 6.57 -34.21 10.20
CA ARG A 223 5.12 -34.31 9.99
C ARG A 223 4.45 -32.96 10.04
N VAL A 224 3.50 -32.77 9.15
CA VAL A 224 2.63 -31.57 9.12
C VAL A 224 1.17 -31.99 9.09
N ARG A 225 0.37 -31.33 9.93
CA ARG A 225 -1.08 -31.44 9.88
C ARG A 225 -1.66 -30.05 9.59
N ILE A 226 -2.43 -29.96 8.52
CA ILE A 226 -3.17 -28.75 8.14
C ILE A 226 -4.66 -29.08 8.19
N THR A 227 -5.41 -28.23 8.89
CA THR A 227 -6.87 -28.25 8.84
C THR A 227 -7.30 -26.96 8.16
N ALA A 228 -8.16 -27.06 7.17
CA ALA A 228 -8.69 -25.91 6.43
C ALA A 228 -10.20 -26.03 6.30
N GLN A 229 -10.89 -24.91 6.49
CA GLN A 229 -12.36 -24.83 6.44
C GLN A 229 -12.78 -23.57 5.71
N LEU A 230 -13.61 -23.73 4.68
CA LEU A 230 -14.25 -22.64 3.96
C LEU A 230 -15.65 -22.43 4.55
N VAL A 231 -15.90 -21.25 5.09
CA VAL A 231 -17.13 -20.89 5.79
C VAL A 231 -17.90 -19.88 4.97
N ASP A 232 -19.22 -20.04 4.87
CA ASP A 232 -20.11 -19.01 4.36
C ASP A 232 -20.23 -17.88 5.42
N GLY A 233 -19.75 -16.71 5.09
CA GLY A 233 -19.73 -15.57 6.01
C GLY A 233 -21.09 -14.94 6.31
N GLU A 234 -22.15 -15.26 5.55
CA GLU A 234 -23.49 -14.75 5.81
C GLU A 234 -24.20 -15.61 6.87
N ILE A 235 -24.13 -16.94 6.70
CA ILE A 235 -24.82 -17.89 7.58
C ILE A 235 -23.90 -18.49 8.64
N GLY A 236 -22.58 -18.51 8.41
CA GLY A 236 -21.59 -19.10 9.31
C GLY A 236 -21.45 -20.61 9.20
N ASP A 237 -22.04 -21.23 8.17
CA ASP A 237 -21.99 -22.67 7.96
C ASP A 237 -20.75 -23.04 7.13
N PRO A 238 -20.10 -24.18 7.42
CA PRO A 238 -18.98 -24.66 6.62
C PRO A 238 -19.49 -25.12 5.24
N VAL A 239 -18.91 -24.53 4.18
CA VAL A 239 -19.14 -24.92 2.79
C VAL A 239 -18.25 -26.12 2.42
N TRP A 240 -17.06 -26.15 3.01
CA TRP A 240 -16.07 -27.20 2.82
C TRP A 240 -15.13 -27.22 4.03
N ALA A 241 -14.69 -28.41 4.43
CA ALA A 241 -13.65 -28.60 5.42
C ALA A 241 -12.88 -29.88 5.13
N ASP A 242 -11.56 -29.84 5.31
CA ASP A 242 -10.69 -31.01 5.16
C ASP A 242 -9.49 -30.95 6.10
N ARG A 243 -8.85 -32.08 6.28
CA ARG A 243 -7.67 -32.25 7.12
C ARG A 243 -6.61 -33.09 6.41
N TYR A 244 -5.45 -32.50 6.29
CA TYR A 244 -4.26 -33.10 5.67
C TYR A 244 -3.27 -33.47 6.79
N ASP A 245 -2.89 -34.71 6.89
CA ASP A 245 -1.91 -35.25 7.85
C ASP A 245 -0.89 -36.06 7.07
N ARG A 246 0.25 -35.46 6.72
CA ARG A 246 1.24 -36.04 5.81
C ARG A 246 2.66 -35.66 6.23
N ASP A 247 3.63 -36.20 5.52
CA ASP A 247 5.02 -35.80 5.68
C ASP A 247 5.25 -34.37 5.15
N LEU A 248 6.20 -33.65 5.74
CA LEU A 248 6.53 -32.27 5.35
C LEU A 248 6.98 -32.18 3.89
N THR A 249 7.52 -33.26 3.33
CA THR A 249 7.87 -33.36 1.90
C THR A 249 6.68 -33.17 0.97
N ASP A 250 5.46 -33.41 1.45
CA ASP A 250 4.23 -33.28 0.67
C ASP A 250 3.59 -31.90 0.79
N ILE A 251 4.25 -30.94 1.45
CA ILE A 251 3.65 -29.62 1.77
C ILE A 251 3.10 -28.91 0.54
N PHE A 252 3.81 -28.95 -0.56
CA PHE A 252 3.40 -28.32 -1.81
C PHE A 252 2.17 -29.00 -2.42
N ALA A 253 2.11 -30.33 -2.38
CA ALA A 253 0.94 -31.08 -2.82
C ALA A 253 -0.29 -30.72 -1.98
N ILE A 254 -0.12 -30.56 -0.67
CA ILE A 254 -1.21 -30.15 0.23
C ILE A 254 -1.72 -28.74 -0.11
N GLN A 255 -0.83 -27.77 -0.33
CA GLN A 255 -1.21 -26.41 -0.72
C GLN A 255 -1.99 -26.40 -2.05
N ASP A 256 -1.51 -27.14 -3.04
CA ASP A 256 -2.20 -27.32 -4.33
C ASP A 256 -3.58 -27.96 -4.18
N GLU A 257 -3.69 -29.01 -3.35
CA GLU A 257 -4.96 -29.67 -3.06
C GLU A 257 -5.96 -28.72 -2.39
N ILE A 258 -5.50 -27.94 -1.39
CA ILE A 258 -6.34 -26.92 -0.71
C ILE A 258 -6.83 -25.88 -1.72
N SER A 259 -5.93 -25.28 -2.51
CA SER A 259 -6.28 -24.23 -3.47
C SER A 259 -7.28 -24.74 -4.52
N LYS A 260 -7.07 -25.96 -5.05
CA LYS A 260 -7.98 -26.60 -6.01
C LYS A 260 -9.33 -26.96 -5.38
N ALA A 261 -9.33 -27.44 -4.13
CA ALA A 261 -10.55 -27.78 -3.40
C ALA A 261 -11.42 -26.55 -3.13
N ILE A 262 -10.81 -25.40 -2.77
CA ILE A 262 -11.51 -24.13 -2.57
C ILE A 262 -12.19 -23.68 -3.87
N VAL A 263 -11.44 -23.67 -4.99
CA VAL A 263 -12.00 -23.30 -6.30
C VAL A 263 -13.18 -24.22 -6.68
N GLY A 264 -13.03 -25.52 -6.41
CA GLY A 264 -14.10 -26.51 -6.62
C GLY A 264 -15.33 -26.27 -5.73
N ALA A 265 -15.12 -25.98 -4.44
CA ALA A 265 -16.20 -25.67 -3.48
C ALA A 265 -16.98 -24.41 -3.87
N LEU A 266 -16.28 -23.42 -4.45
CA LEU A 266 -16.88 -22.21 -4.99
C LEU A 266 -17.52 -22.41 -6.38
N LYS A 267 -17.52 -23.63 -6.91
CA LYS A 267 -18.05 -24.01 -8.24
C LYS A 267 -17.44 -23.20 -9.38
N LEU A 268 -16.20 -22.77 -9.22
CA LEU A 268 -15.44 -22.06 -10.24
C LEU A 268 -14.68 -23.05 -11.11
N LYS A 269 -14.45 -22.69 -12.37
CA LYS A 269 -13.70 -23.50 -13.33
C LYS A 269 -12.29 -22.93 -13.47
N LEU A 270 -11.28 -23.71 -13.11
CA LEU A 270 -9.88 -23.39 -13.38
C LEU A 270 -9.57 -23.51 -14.87
N LEU A 271 -8.97 -22.47 -15.43
CA LEU A 271 -8.40 -22.54 -16.77
C LEU A 271 -7.10 -23.37 -16.75
N PRO A 272 -6.72 -24.02 -17.86
CA PRO A 272 -5.49 -24.82 -17.91
C PRO A 272 -4.23 -24.02 -17.54
N GLN A 273 -4.19 -22.74 -17.91
CA GLN A 273 -3.09 -21.83 -17.59
C GLN A 273 -3.04 -21.48 -16.09
N GLU A 274 -4.20 -21.26 -15.45
CA GLU A 274 -4.30 -21.00 -14.01
C GLU A 274 -3.89 -22.22 -13.20
N LYS A 275 -4.34 -23.42 -13.61
CA LYS A 275 -3.92 -24.68 -12.98
C LYS A 275 -2.40 -24.83 -13.05
N LYS A 276 -1.80 -24.59 -14.21
CA LYS A 276 -0.34 -24.63 -14.37
C LYS A 276 0.36 -23.57 -13.51
N ALA A 277 -0.20 -22.36 -13.41
CA ALA A 277 0.36 -21.29 -12.60
C ALA A 277 0.32 -21.62 -11.10
N ILE A 278 -0.74 -22.25 -10.59
CA ILE A 278 -0.83 -22.74 -9.21
C ILE A 278 0.23 -23.82 -8.95
N GLU A 279 0.42 -24.75 -9.89
CA GLU A 279 1.39 -25.85 -9.77
C GLU A 279 2.85 -25.39 -9.95
N GLN A 280 3.10 -24.20 -10.48
CA GLN A 280 4.44 -23.64 -10.59
C GLN A 280 4.90 -23.09 -9.23
N ARG A 281 5.76 -23.84 -8.55
CA ARG A 281 6.42 -23.45 -7.30
C ARG A 281 7.82 -22.92 -7.57
N GLY A 282 8.26 -22.00 -6.73
CA GLY A 282 9.63 -21.47 -6.83
C GLY A 282 10.69 -22.52 -6.50
N THR A 283 10.36 -23.54 -5.70
CA THR A 283 11.22 -24.66 -5.33
C THR A 283 10.40 -25.94 -5.15
N THR A 284 11.05 -27.08 -5.30
CA THR A 284 10.51 -28.40 -4.94
C THR A 284 11.08 -28.92 -3.61
N SER A 285 12.01 -28.20 -2.99
CA SER A 285 12.64 -28.55 -1.73
C SER A 285 11.92 -27.93 -0.53
N PRO A 286 11.27 -28.71 0.35
CA PRO A 286 10.66 -28.20 1.59
C PRO A 286 11.67 -27.55 2.52
N GLU A 287 12.93 -28.01 2.52
CA GLU A 287 14.01 -27.42 3.31
C GLU A 287 14.36 -26.02 2.80
N ALA A 288 14.57 -25.84 1.48
CA ALA A 288 14.83 -24.54 0.87
C ALA A 288 13.64 -23.58 1.10
N TYR A 289 12.42 -24.07 0.97
CA TYR A 289 11.20 -23.30 1.24
C TYR A 289 11.13 -22.83 2.70
N ASN A 290 11.37 -23.71 3.66
CA ASN A 290 11.35 -23.36 5.08
C ASN A 290 12.41 -22.31 5.44
N LEU A 291 13.62 -22.44 4.89
CA LEU A 291 14.68 -21.43 5.03
C LEU A 291 14.29 -20.10 4.42
N TYR A 292 13.68 -20.09 3.25
CA TYR A 292 13.18 -18.87 2.62
C TYR A 292 12.12 -18.16 3.47
N LEU A 293 11.13 -18.90 4.00
CA LEU A 293 10.12 -18.34 4.89
C LEU A 293 10.73 -17.72 6.16
N LEU A 294 11.74 -18.37 6.73
CA LEU A 294 12.48 -17.83 7.88
C LEU A 294 13.21 -16.53 7.51
N ALA A 295 13.91 -16.51 6.36
CA ALA A 295 14.57 -15.30 5.87
C ALA A 295 13.57 -14.17 5.62
N ARG A 296 12.42 -14.47 5.02
CA ARG A 296 11.37 -13.49 4.73
C ARG A 296 10.74 -12.90 6.00
N ARG A 297 10.53 -13.71 7.04
CA ARG A 297 10.12 -13.22 8.36
C ARG A 297 11.11 -12.19 8.89
N HIS A 298 12.42 -12.52 8.89
CA HIS A 298 13.45 -11.59 9.35
C HIS A 298 13.48 -10.30 8.52
N TRP A 299 13.23 -10.38 7.22
CA TRP A 299 13.15 -9.24 6.32
C TRP A 299 12.00 -8.29 6.68
N ILE A 300 10.79 -8.83 6.83
CA ILE A 300 9.59 -8.06 7.19
C ILE A 300 9.74 -7.44 8.58
N ASP A 301 10.15 -8.22 9.58
CA ASP A 301 10.33 -7.75 10.96
C ASP A 301 11.43 -6.67 11.07
N GLY A 302 12.42 -6.70 10.18
CA GLY A 302 13.49 -5.70 10.10
C GLY A 302 13.06 -4.39 9.45
N ASN A 303 11.86 -4.30 8.88
CA ASN A 303 11.37 -3.15 8.12
C ASN A 303 12.35 -2.68 7.03
N ASN A 304 13.18 -3.59 6.51
CA ASN A 304 14.33 -3.40 5.59
C ASN A 304 15.26 -2.21 5.93
N ILE A 305 15.43 -1.91 7.21
CA ILE A 305 16.37 -0.91 7.71
C ILE A 305 17.26 -1.43 8.85
N ASP A 306 17.03 -2.67 9.29
CA ASP A 306 17.82 -3.30 10.36
C ASP A 306 19.00 -4.07 9.76
N GLU A 307 20.21 -3.51 9.92
CA GLU A 307 21.47 -4.11 9.42
C GLU A 307 21.65 -5.55 9.91
N ARG A 308 21.39 -5.82 11.19
CA ARG A 308 21.58 -7.16 11.79
C ARG A 308 20.65 -8.17 11.16
N ARG A 309 19.39 -7.80 10.95
CA ARG A 309 18.39 -8.65 10.29
C ARG A 309 18.71 -8.87 8.83
N ALA A 310 19.17 -7.84 8.10
CA ALA A 310 19.60 -7.99 6.71
C ALA A 310 20.77 -9.00 6.57
N VAL A 311 21.74 -8.98 7.48
CA VAL A 311 22.82 -9.98 7.53
C VAL A 311 22.29 -11.39 7.78
N VAL A 312 21.28 -11.55 8.67
CA VAL A 312 20.62 -12.84 8.91
C VAL A 312 19.90 -13.31 7.64
N VAL A 313 19.15 -12.43 6.98
CA VAL A 313 18.45 -12.74 5.70
C VAL A 313 19.43 -13.27 4.67
N ILE A 314 20.55 -12.59 4.43
CA ILE A 314 21.57 -13.03 3.46
C ILE A 314 22.10 -14.42 3.82
N ARG A 315 22.40 -14.67 5.11
CA ARG A 315 22.92 -15.96 5.56
C ARG A 315 21.92 -17.09 5.32
N VAL A 316 20.66 -16.87 5.69
CA VAL A 316 19.61 -17.88 5.56
C VAL A 316 19.25 -18.12 4.09
N CYS A 317 19.19 -17.06 3.27
CA CYS A 317 19.00 -17.21 1.82
C CYS A 317 20.14 -17.98 1.17
N ARG A 318 21.42 -17.77 1.57
CA ARG A 318 22.55 -18.57 1.08
C ARG A 318 22.37 -20.06 1.39
N GLN A 319 21.83 -20.41 2.55
CA GLN A 319 21.53 -21.80 2.89
C GLN A 319 20.39 -22.34 2.01
N ALA A 320 19.32 -21.59 1.82
CA ALA A 320 18.23 -21.98 0.92
C ALA A 320 18.72 -22.23 -0.51
N ILE A 321 19.58 -21.34 -1.03
CA ILE A 321 20.20 -21.45 -2.35
C ILE A 321 21.18 -22.62 -2.43
N ALA A 322 21.90 -22.96 -1.36
CA ALA A 322 22.76 -24.12 -1.32
C ALA A 322 21.98 -25.43 -1.41
N VAL A 323 20.77 -25.47 -0.82
CA VAL A 323 19.85 -26.61 -0.92
C VAL A 323 19.18 -26.66 -2.30
N ASP A 324 18.72 -25.52 -2.81
CA ASP A 324 18.11 -25.42 -4.15
C ASP A 324 18.63 -24.18 -4.90
N PRO A 325 19.65 -24.34 -5.74
CA PRO A 325 20.20 -23.24 -6.54
C PRO A 325 19.23 -22.64 -7.58
N SER A 326 18.13 -23.32 -7.86
CA SER A 326 17.08 -22.87 -8.79
C SER A 326 15.97 -22.06 -8.10
N TYR A 327 16.07 -21.78 -6.81
CA TYR A 327 15.05 -21.05 -6.06
C TYR A 327 15.19 -19.53 -6.28
N ALA A 328 14.51 -18.99 -7.30
CA ALA A 328 14.62 -17.61 -7.74
C ALA A 328 14.24 -16.60 -6.63
N GLN A 329 13.19 -16.88 -5.84
CA GLN A 329 12.75 -16.00 -4.76
C GLN A 329 13.80 -15.85 -3.64
N ALA A 330 14.54 -16.93 -3.34
CA ALA A 330 15.62 -16.85 -2.36
C ALA A 330 16.80 -15.98 -2.87
N TRP A 331 17.11 -16.06 -4.15
CA TRP A 331 18.08 -15.18 -4.79
C TRP A 331 17.61 -13.71 -4.76
N ALA A 332 16.34 -13.43 -5.07
CA ALA A 332 15.78 -12.09 -5.08
C ALA A 332 15.76 -11.46 -3.68
N LEU A 333 15.35 -12.21 -2.66
CA LEU A 333 15.35 -11.73 -1.29
C LEU A 333 16.77 -11.47 -0.76
N MET A 334 17.73 -12.31 -1.12
CA MET A 334 19.14 -12.07 -0.84
C MET A 334 19.62 -10.78 -1.52
N ALA A 335 19.24 -10.57 -2.78
CA ALA A 335 19.60 -9.38 -3.55
C ALA A 335 19.05 -8.10 -2.91
N LEU A 336 17.78 -8.12 -2.45
CA LEU A 336 17.19 -7.00 -1.70
C LEU A 336 18.01 -6.68 -0.44
N ALA A 337 18.31 -7.69 0.38
CA ALA A 337 19.05 -7.50 1.61
C ALA A 337 20.49 -6.99 1.39
N GLN A 338 21.18 -7.49 0.35
CA GLN A 338 22.50 -6.99 -0.04
C GLN A 338 22.43 -5.54 -0.53
N THR A 339 21.42 -5.22 -1.33
CA THR A 339 21.17 -3.87 -1.84
C THR A 339 20.90 -2.89 -0.70
N ASP A 340 20.15 -3.33 0.31
CA ASP A 340 19.85 -2.54 1.49
C ASP A 340 21.11 -2.24 2.32
N LEU A 341 21.92 -3.27 2.59
CA LEU A 341 23.20 -3.08 3.26
C LEU A 341 24.13 -2.10 2.52
N ARG A 342 24.17 -2.16 1.20
CA ARG A 342 24.98 -1.24 0.40
C ARG A 342 24.49 0.19 0.50
N PHE A 343 23.22 0.44 0.21
CA PHE A 343 22.71 1.80 0.02
C PHE A 343 22.30 2.50 1.32
N TRP A 344 21.87 1.75 2.33
CA TRP A 344 21.49 2.35 3.62
C TRP A 344 22.61 2.29 4.67
N HIS A 345 23.47 1.27 4.60
CA HIS A 345 24.50 1.04 5.63
C HIS A 345 25.94 1.19 5.11
N GLY A 346 26.14 1.53 3.83
CA GLY A 346 27.45 1.75 3.23
C GLY A 346 28.34 0.50 3.25
N LYS A 347 27.74 -0.70 3.29
CA LYS A 347 28.50 -1.97 3.31
C LYS A 347 28.94 -2.35 1.89
N PRO A 348 29.98 -3.23 1.78
CA PRO A 348 30.53 -3.64 0.49
C PRO A 348 29.67 -4.63 -0.30
N GLU A 349 28.54 -5.08 0.27
CA GLU A 349 27.62 -6.01 -0.38
C GLU A 349 27.09 -5.44 -1.70
N ASP A 350 26.92 -6.31 -2.71
CA ASP A 350 26.33 -5.97 -3.99
C ASP A 350 25.25 -7.00 -4.36
N GLY A 351 24.02 -6.50 -4.53
CA GLY A 351 22.86 -7.34 -4.87
C GLY A 351 22.68 -7.59 -6.37
N ARG A 352 23.49 -6.99 -7.26
CA ARG A 352 23.32 -7.08 -8.72
C ARG A 352 23.39 -8.53 -9.21
N GLU A 353 24.45 -9.24 -8.85
CA GLU A 353 24.66 -10.63 -9.28
C GLU A 353 23.51 -11.54 -8.83
N ALA A 354 23.07 -11.39 -7.58
CA ALA A 354 21.97 -12.18 -7.04
C ALA A 354 20.64 -11.86 -7.76
N ALA A 355 20.37 -10.59 -8.08
CA ALA A 355 19.18 -10.19 -8.84
C ALA A 355 19.22 -10.72 -10.27
N GLU A 356 20.36 -10.65 -10.94
CA GLU A 356 20.55 -11.20 -12.29
C GLU A 356 20.34 -12.72 -12.28
N ARG A 357 20.84 -13.40 -11.25
CA ARG A 357 20.64 -14.83 -11.09
C ARG A 357 19.17 -15.18 -10.88
N ALA A 358 18.46 -14.43 -10.05
CA ALA A 358 17.02 -14.60 -9.85
C ALA A 358 16.26 -14.46 -11.18
N LEU A 359 16.53 -13.40 -11.94
CA LEU A 359 15.88 -13.15 -13.24
C LEU A 359 16.25 -14.16 -14.33
N ALA A 360 17.46 -14.72 -14.27
CA ALA A 360 17.86 -15.78 -15.18
C ALA A 360 17.11 -17.11 -14.93
N ILE A 361 16.71 -17.35 -13.68
CA ILE A 361 15.91 -18.53 -13.28
C ILE A 361 14.43 -18.28 -13.57
N ASP A 362 13.90 -17.15 -13.08
CA ASP A 362 12.52 -16.74 -13.30
C ASP A 362 12.44 -15.23 -13.59
N PRO A 363 12.19 -14.82 -14.85
CA PRO A 363 12.08 -13.42 -15.22
C PRO A 363 10.87 -12.69 -14.64
N ASN A 364 9.98 -13.38 -13.92
CA ASN A 364 8.77 -12.80 -13.31
C ASN A 364 8.93 -12.53 -11.81
N VAL A 365 10.12 -12.64 -11.25
CA VAL A 365 10.36 -12.28 -9.84
C VAL A 365 10.42 -10.77 -9.69
N ALA A 366 9.36 -10.19 -9.16
CA ALA A 366 9.16 -8.74 -9.08
C ALA A 366 10.23 -8.02 -8.25
N GLU A 367 10.66 -8.61 -7.14
CA GLU A 367 11.66 -8.06 -6.23
C GLU A 367 13.02 -7.88 -6.91
N ALA A 368 13.40 -8.81 -7.80
CA ALA A 368 14.65 -8.70 -8.54
C ALA A 368 14.64 -7.53 -9.53
N HIS A 369 13.48 -7.19 -10.10
CA HIS A 369 13.32 -5.98 -10.92
C HIS A 369 13.45 -4.71 -10.07
N CYS A 370 12.98 -4.70 -8.81
CA CYS A 370 13.18 -3.58 -7.88
C CYS A 370 14.67 -3.35 -7.59
N VAL A 371 15.43 -4.42 -7.32
CA VAL A 371 16.88 -4.33 -7.15
C VAL A 371 17.53 -3.73 -8.39
N LYS A 372 17.21 -4.23 -9.58
CA LYS A 372 17.71 -3.70 -10.84
C LYS A 372 17.38 -2.22 -11.04
N ALA A 373 16.15 -1.83 -10.73
CA ALA A 373 15.71 -0.44 -10.80
C ALA A 373 16.56 0.47 -9.90
N ARG A 374 16.86 0.03 -8.68
CA ARG A 374 17.64 0.81 -7.71
C ARG A 374 19.08 1.03 -8.18
N TYR A 375 19.73 0.02 -8.77
CA TYR A 375 21.08 0.16 -9.33
C TYR A 375 21.08 1.05 -10.58
N LEU A 376 20.10 0.91 -11.48
CA LEU A 376 19.97 1.79 -12.64
C LEU A 376 19.78 3.25 -12.23
N GLN A 377 18.97 3.52 -11.21
CA GLN A 377 18.83 4.88 -10.66
C GLN A 377 20.17 5.40 -10.09
N HIS A 378 20.90 4.56 -9.36
CA HIS A 378 22.24 4.93 -8.85
C HIS A 378 23.21 5.28 -9.96
N ASP A 379 23.16 4.55 -11.07
CA ASP A 379 23.99 4.75 -12.26
C ASP A 379 23.48 5.93 -13.15
N GLY A 380 22.43 6.67 -12.70
CA GLY A 380 21.85 7.82 -13.40
C GLY A 380 20.89 7.47 -14.55
N LEU A 381 20.58 6.19 -14.76
CA LEU A 381 19.71 5.69 -15.83
C LEU A 381 18.24 5.68 -15.38
N ILE A 382 17.69 6.87 -15.15
CA ILE A 382 16.36 7.06 -14.51
C ILE A 382 15.23 6.42 -15.31
N ASP A 383 15.20 6.59 -16.63
CA ASP A 383 14.14 6.02 -17.48
C ASP A 383 14.17 4.49 -17.46
N ASP A 384 15.35 3.88 -17.45
CA ASP A 384 15.50 2.44 -17.34
C ASP A 384 15.07 1.94 -15.97
N ALA A 385 15.40 2.67 -14.91
CA ALA A 385 14.96 2.38 -13.55
C ALA A 385 13.43 2.39 -13.44
N ASN A 386 12.77 3.40 -14.00
CA ASN A 386 11.30 3.51 -14.01
C ASN A 386 10.66 2.34 -14.78
N ARG A 387 11.22 1.93 -15.93
CA ARG A 387 10.75 0.75 -16.69
C ARG A 387 10.84 -0.55 -15.88
N GLN A 388 11.91 -0.73 -15.10
CA GLN A 388 12.04 -1.90 -14.22
C GLN A 388 11.01 -1.87 -13.09
N LEU A 389 10.77 -0.70 -12.50
CA LEU A 389 9.72 -0.54 -11.47
C LEU A 389 8.33 -0.82 -12.02
N GLU A 390 7.98 -0.28 -13.20
CA GLU A 390 6.70 -0.57 -13.87
C GLU A 390 6.52 -2.08 -14.12
N THR A 391 7.61 -2.76 -14.48
CA THR A 391 7.61 -4.21 -14.65
C THR A 391 7.33 -4.92 -13.33
N ALA A 392 8.01 -4.53 -12.24
CA ALA A 392 7.79 -5.10 -10.91
C ALA A 392 6.35 -4.90 -10.43
N LEU A 393 5.80 -3.69 -10.55
CA LEU A 393 4.43 -3.35 -10.17
C LEU A 393 3.37 -4.10 -10.99
N ARG A 394 3.64 -4.40 -12.25
CA ARG A 394 2.76 -5.20 -13.09
C ARG A 394 2.80 -6.68 -12.72
N LEU A 395 3.96 -7.19 -12.33
CA LEU A 395 4.15 -8.59 -11.93
C LEU A 395 3.53 -8.88 -10.57
N ASP A 396 3.76 -8.01 -9.58
CA ASP A 396 3.17 -8.16 -8.25
C ASP A 396 2.78 -6.79 -7.64
N PRO A 397 1.58 -6.29 -7.97
CA PRO A 397 1.07 -5.01 -7.45
C PRO A 397 0.73 -5.06 -5.96
N GLU A 398 0.58 -6.26 -5.37
CA GLU A 398 0.24 -6.47 -3.97
C GLU A 398 1.46 -6.84 -3.12
N SER A 399 2.67 -6.87 -3.68
CA SER A 399 3.91 -7.06 -2.92
C SER A 399 4.24 -5.81 -2.09
N TRP A 400 4.50 -6.02 -0.80
CA TRP A 400 4.99 -4.96 0.09
C TRP A 400 6.36 -4.45 -0.36
N GLU A 401 7.25 -5.36 -0.71
CA GLU A 401 8.61 -5.08 -1.16
C GLU A 401 8.59 -4.19 -2.41
N VAL A 402 7.76 -4.54 -3.39
CA VAL A 402 7.64 -3.79 -4.64
C VAL A 402 7.10 -2.38 -4.41
N ASN A 403 6.04 -2.24 -3.63
CA ASN A 403 5.46 -0.93 -3.33
C ASN A 403 6.42 -0.07 -2.52
N LYS A 404 7.09 -0.64 -1.52
CA LYS A 404 8.05 0.07 -0.68
C LYS A 404 9.27 0.53 -1.48
N GLU A 405 9.91 -0.36 -2.24
CA GLU A 405 11.05 -0.01 -3.08
C GLU A 405 10.66 1.01 -4.16
N GLY A 406 9.48 0.86 -4.75
CA GLY A 406 8.93 1.83 -5.71
C GLY A 406 8.73 3.21 -5.10
N ALA A 407 8.15 3.28 -3.91
CA ALA A 407 7.97 4.52 -3.19
C ALA A 407 9.30 5.25 -2.94
N PHE A 408 10.33 4.52 -2.46
CA PHE A 408 11.65 5.09 -2.23
C PHE A 408 12.35 5.50 -3.54
N LEU A 409 12.18 4.74 -4.62
CA LEU A 409 12.75 5.07 -5.92
C LEU A 409 12.18 6.39 -6.45
N ILE A 410 10.86 6.55 -6.40
CA ILE A 410 10.14 7.75 -6.84
C ILE A 410 10.44 8.95 -5.90
N PHE A 411 10.48 8.72 -4.59
CA PHE A 411 10.82 9.75 -3.60
C PHE A 411 12.22 10.35 -3.86
N ARG A 412 13.24 9.51 -4.12
CA ARG A 412 14.60 9.97 -4.44
C ARG A 412 14.71 10.77 -5.74
N GLN A 413 13.72 10.64 -6.62
CA GLN A 413 13.61 11.48 -7.83
C GLN A 413 13.00 12.86 -7.53
N GLY A 414 12.69 13.18 -6.26
CA GLY A 414 12.00 14.41 -5.86
C GLY A 414 10.49 14.42 -6.16
N ARG A 415 9.93 13.33 -6.65
CA ARG A 415 8.52 13.16 -7.02
C ARG A 415 7.68 12.74 -5.81
N VAL A 416 7.65 13.63 -4.79
CA VAL A 416 7.05 13.30 -3.49
C VAL A 416 5.57 12.93 -3.60
N ALA A 417 4.78 13.68 -4.37
CA ALA A 417 3.35 13.40 -4.55
C ALA A 417 3.09 12.02 -5.19
N ASP A 418 3.94 11.63 -6.16
CA ASP A 418 3.82 10.34 -6.85
C ASP A 418 4.26 9.17 -5.95
N ALA A 419 5.10 9.40 -4.94
CA ALA A 419 5.55 8.37 -4.00
C ALA A 419 4.49 8.01 -2.95
N VAL A 420 3.59 8.96 -2.59
CA VAL A 420 2.57 8.78 -1.54
C VAL A 420 1.72 7.53 -1.74
N PRO A 421 1.09 7.27 -2.90
CA PRO A 421 0.23 6.10 -3.07
C PRO A 421 0.95 4.76 -2.82
N TYR A 422 2.24 4.69 -3.15
CA TYR A 422 3.05 3.49 -2.93
C TYR A 422 3.44 3.31 -1.46
N PHE A 423 3.77 4.40 -0.75
CA PHE A 423 3.96 4.33 0.71
C PHE A 423 2.67 3.97 1.42
N GLU A 424 1.54 4.57 1.06
CA GLU A 424 0.22 4.20 1.62
C GLU A 424 -0.10 2.72 1.38
N LYS A 425 0.18 2.22 0.17
CA LYS A 425 0.01 0.81 -0.16
C LYS A 425 0.92 -0.08 0.69
N ALA A 426 2.20 0.26 0.84
CA ALA A 426 3.13 -0.48 1.70
C ALA A 426 2.65 -0.50 3.17
N VAL A 427 2.19 0.64 3.69
CA VAL A 427 1.60 0.77 5.03
C VAL A 427 0.35 -0.09 5.18
N ALA A 428 -0.51 -0.15 4.18
CA ALA A 428 -1.68 -1.02 4.17
C ALA A 428 -1.30 -2.50 4.08
N LEU A 429 -0.21 -2.82 3.41
CA LEU A 429 0.24 -4.19 3.17
C LEU A 429 0.96 -4.82 4.37
N VAL A 430 1.64 -4.11 5.25
CA VAL A 430 2.32 -4.64 6.43
C VAL A 430 2.02 -3.80 7.67
N ASP A 431 1.22 -4.35 8.60
CA ASP A 431 0.80 -3.63 9.81
C ASP A 431 1.97 -3.27 10.76
N GLY A 432 3.10 -3.95 10.62
CA GLY A 432 4.35 -3.63 11.31
C GLY A 432 5.23 -2.59 10.61
N ASP A 433 4.91 -2.14 9.39
CA ASP A 433 5.76 -1.20 8.65
C ASP A 433 5.65 0.23 9.18
N TYR A 434 6.41 0.50 10.23
CA TYR A 434 6.54 1.84 10.79
C TYR A 434 7.46 2.74 9.95
N HIS A 435 8.32 2.17 9.07
CA HIS A 435 9.23 2.94 8.25
C HIS A 435 8.48 3.66 7.12
N SER A 436 7.68 2.95 6.32
CA SER A 436 6.84 3.59 5.29
C SER A 436 5.84 4.57 5.90
N ALA A 437 5.27 4.24 7.07
CA ALA A 437 4.40 5.17 7.81
C ALA A 437 5.14 6.45 8.22
N GLY A 438 6.40 6.33 8.66
CA GLY A 438 7.27 7.47 8.96
C GLY A 438 7.57 8.33 7.73
N MET A 439 7.83 7.71 6.57
CA MET A 439 8.04 8.44 5.31
C MET A 439 6.81 9.22 4.86
N LEU A 440 5.61 8.74 5.15
CA LEU A 440 4.37 9.50 4.88
C LEU A 440 4.30 10.81 5.68
N ILE A 441 4.86 10.86 6.90
CA ILE A 441 4.94 12.11 7.68
C ILE A 441 5.70 13.18 6.87
N THR A 442 6.87 12.82 6.34
CA THR A 442 7.72 13.70 5.53
C THR A 442 7.04 14.07 4.21
N CYS A 443 6.43 13.10 3.53
CA CYS A 443 5.74 13.35 2.27
C CYS A 443 4.59 14.35 2.42
N TYR A 444 3.72 14.15 3.42
CA TYR A 444 2.59 15.05 3.65
C TYR A 444 3.01 16.43 4.16
N ALA A 445 4.09 16.51 4.94
CA ALA A 445 4.68 17.80 5.30
C ALA A 445 5.13 18.59 4.06
N ALA A 446 5.82 17.93 3.11
CA ALA A 446 6.25 18.55 1.86
C ALA A 446 5.09 19.00 0.96
N LEU A 447 3.95 18.32 1.04
CA LEU A 447 2.72 18.64 0.30
C LEU A 447 1.82 19.65 1.05
N ASN A 448 2.21 20.09 2.25
CA ASN A 448 1.41 20.94 3.14
C ASN A 448 0.05 20.35 3.52
N ASP A 449 -0.09 19.01 3.53
CA ASP A 449 -1.28 18.29 3.99
C ASP A 449 -1.15 17.92 5.47
N LEU A 450 -1.49 18.87 6.32
CA LEU A 450 -1.36 18.75 7.78
C LEU A 450 -2.25 17.65 8.36
N ASP A 451 -3.45 17.44 7.82
CA ASP A 451 -4.37 16.42 8.32
C ASP A 451 -3.85 15.01 8.04
N SER A 452 -3.36 14.77 6.83
CA SER A 452 -2.74 13.50 6.47
C SER A 452 -1.44 13.26 7.23
N GLN A 453 -0.62 14.31 7.44
CA GLN A 453 0.59 14.25 8.25
C GLN A 453 0.29 13.82 9.69
N LEU A 454 -0.72 14.40 10.32
CA LEU A 454 -1.14 14.02 11.68
C LEU A 454 -1.65 12.57 11.74
N ARG A 455 -2.39 12.11 10.73
CA ARG A 455 -2.83 10.71 10.64
C ARG A 455 -1.64 9.77 10.50
N ALA A 456 -0.69 10.09 9.63
CA ALA A 456 0.54 9.32 9.44
C ALA A 456 1.37 9.25 10.74
N ALA A 457 1.51 10.37 11.47
CA ALA A 457 2.21 10.42 12.75
C ALA A 457 1.55 9.51 13.81
N LYS A 458 0.22 9.51 13.93
CA LYS A 458 -0.51 8.61 14.84
C LYS A 458 -0.28 7.15 14.46
N THR A 459 -0.34 6.81 13.18
CA THR A 459 -0.11 5.46 12.67
C THR A 459 1.32 5.01 12.95
N THR A 460 2.31 5.85 12.64
CA THR A 460 3.72 5.58 12.91
C THR A 460 3.96 5.33 14.39
N PHE A 461 3.45 6.23 15.24
CA PHE A 461 3.62 6.13 16.69
C PHE A 461 3.05 4.81 17.25
N ALA A 462 1.81 4.46 16.88
CA ALA A 462 1.17 3.22 17.33
C ALA A 462 1.93 1.96 16.88
N ARG A 463 2.51 1.97 15.67
CA ARG A 463 3.33 0.86 15.16
C ARG A 463 4.67 0.76 15.87
N VAL A 464 5.29 1.89 16.10
CA VAL A 464 6.56 1.97 16.86
C VAL A 464 6.36 1.50 18.30
N GLU A 465 5.30 1.90 18.99
CA GLU A 465 5.02 1.41 20.36
C GLU A 465 4.91 -0.13 20.39
N ARG A 466 4.25 -0.73 19.40
CA ARG A 466 4.18 -2.20 19.29
C ARG A 466 5.57 -2.82 19.03
N ALA A 467 6.37 -2.22 18.17
CA ALA A 467 7.73 -2.69 17.90
C ALA A 467 8.61 -2.62 19.17
N LEU A 468 8.51 -1.53 19.92
CA LEU A 468 9.26 -1.34 21.17
C LEU A 468 8.76 -2.22 22.33
N ALA A 469 7.49 -2.66 22.29
CA ALA A 469 6.98 -3.64 23.26
C ALA A 469 7.65 -5.02 23.07
N HIS A 470 8.09 -5.36 21.85
CA HIS A 470 8.81 -6.59 21.53
C HIS A 470 10.32 -6.42 21.67
N ASP A 471 10.85 -5.28 21.24
CA ASP A 471 12.27 -4.94 21.33
C ASP A 471 12.46 -3.50 21.85
N PRO A 472 12.56 -3.29 23.17
CA PRO A 472 12.75 -1.98 23.78
C PRO A 472 14.07 -1.28 23.38
N THR A 473 15.01 -2.05 22.78
CA THR A 473 16.32 -1.57 22.33
C THR A 473 16.36 -1.22 20.84
N ASN A 474 15.22 -1.24 20.16
CA ASN A 474 15.12 -0.88 18.75
C ASN A 474 15.28 0.64 18.59
N ALA A 475 16.54 1.06 18.44
CA ALA A 475 16.92 2.47 18.32
C ALA A 475 16.27 3.15 17.11
N LYS A 476 16.10 2.43 15.98
CA LYS A 476 15.47 2.96 14.77
C LYS A 476 13.99 3.25 14.97
N ALA A 477 13.28 2.34 15.63
CA ALA A 477 11.89 2.57 16.02
C ALA A 477 11.77 3.80 16.93
N LEU A 478 12.68 3.95 17.91
CA LEU A 478 12.74 5.14 18.76
C LEU A 478 12.93 6.43 17.94
N GLY A 479 13.81 6.42 16.94
CA GLY A 479 14.06 7.58 16.08
C GLY A 479 12.81 8.01 15.29
N LEU A 480 12.19 7.06 14.58
CA LEU A 480 10.96 7.35 13.83
C LEU A 480 9.78 7.72 14.75
N GLY A 481 9.71 7.10 15.91
CA GLY A 481 8.74 7.46 16.94
C GLY A 481 8.95 8.87 17.49
N ALA A 482 10.20 9.32 17.63
CA ALA A 482 10.51 10.69 18.02
C ALA A 482 10.03 11.69 16.96
N CYS A 483 10.21 11.40 15.66
CA CYS A 483 9.65 12.22 14.58
C CYS A 483 8.11 12.29 14.67
N ALA A 484 7.45 11.16 14.89
CA ALA A 484 6.00 11.12 15.04
C ALA A 484 5.52 11.93 16.27
N LEU A 485 6.17 11.78 17.42
CA LEU A 485 5.87 12.53 18.64
C LEU A 485 6.08 14.04 18.46
N ALA A 486 7.10 14.43 17.69
CA ALA A 486 7.36 15.84 17.39
C ALA A 486 6.21 16.48 16.61
N VAL A 487 5.70 15.80 15.58
CA VAL A 487 4.54 16.23 14.79
C VAL A 487 3.25 16.24 15.62
N LEU A 488 3.11 15.32 16.58
CA LEU A 488 1.98 15.29 17.53
C LEU A 488 2.07 16.37 18.63
N GLY A 489 3.14 17.16 18.67
CA GLY A 489 3.33 18.25 19.64
C GLY A 489 3.86 17.78 21.02
N GLU A 490 4.29 16.53 21.14
CA GLU A 490 4.75 15.88 22.38
C GLU A 490 6.24 16.17 22.65
N ALA A 491 6.65 17.44 22.68
CA ALA A 491 8.05 17.86 22.70
C ALA A 491 8.90 17.21 23.85
N ALA A 492 8.32 17.04 25.04
CA ALA A 492 9.03 16.42 26.16
C ALA A 492 9.35 14.93 25.88
N ARG A 493 8.37 14.19 25.38
CA ARG A 493 8.55 12.77 25.02
C ARG A 493 9.47 12.60 23.82
N THR A 494 9.41 13.54 22.85
CA THR A 494 10.35 13.55 21.72
C THR A 494 11.79 13.60 22.20
N ARG A 495 12.14 14.56 23.10
CA ARG A 495 13.49 14.68 23.64
C ARG A 495 13.90 13.46 24.47
N GLU A 496 12.99 12.89 25.25
CA GLU A 496 13.23 11.65 26.00
C GLU A 496 13.60 10.51 25.04
N TRP A 497 12.83 10.32 23.97
CA TRP A 497 13.05 9.26 22.99
C TRP A 497 14.35 9.47 22.20
N ILE A 498 14.69 10.71 21.85
CA ILE A 498 15.99 11.07 21.28
C ILE A 498 17.13 10.64 22.23
N GLY A 499 17.03 11.00 23.52
CA GLY A 499 18.04 10.62 24.51
C GLY A 499 18.21 9.10 24.63
N ARG A 500 17.09 8.36 24.68
CA ARG A 500 17.12 6.88 24.70
C ARG A 500 17.74 6.29 23.45
N ALA A 501 17.36 6.78 22.28
CA ALA A 501 17.88 6.32 21.00
C ALA A 501 19.41 6.51 20.90
N MET A 502 19.89 7.69 21.31
CA MET A 502 21.33 8.01 21.34
C MET A 502 22.12 7.25 22.41
N LEU A 503 21.48 6.83 23.50
CA LEU A 503 22.10 5.98 24.52
C LEU A 503 22.29 4.54 24.02
N ILE A 504 21.31 4.03 23.24
CA ILE A 504 21.31 2.64 22.76
C ILE A 504 22.28 2.47 21.58
N ASP A 505 22.27 3.40 20.63
CA ASP A 505 23.04 3.28 19.39
C ASP A 505 23.63 4.66 18.98
N PRO A 506 24.67 5.13 19.71
CA PRO A 506 25.22 6.47 19.49
C PRO A 506 25.98 6.61 18.17
N ASP A 507 26.46 5.50 17.59
CA ASP A 507 27.29 5.50 16.37
C ASP A 507 26.45 5.30 15.08
N ASN A 508 25.14 5.11 15.21
CA ASN A 508 24.25 4.90 14.08
C ASN A 508 23.97 6.21 13.35
N ILE A 509 24.60 6.39 12.20
CA ILE A 509 24.48 7.62 11.41
C ILE A 509 23.07 7.85 10.88
N LEU A 510 22.33 6.81 10.48
CA LEU A 510 20.93 6.93 10.05
C LEU A 510 20.03 7.37 11.20
N GLN A 511 20.28 6.84 12.37
CA GLN A 511 19.58 7.25 13.60
C GLN A 511 19.79 8.74 13.87
N ARG A 512 21.05 9.21 13.81
CA ARG A 512 21.36 10.64 13.98
C ARG A 512 20.60 11.51 13.01
N TYR A 513 20.53 11.08 11.74
CA TYR A 513 19.80 11.78 10.70
C TYR A 513 18.29 11.90 11.03
N ASN A 514 17.64 10.77 11.37
CA ASN A 514 16.22 10.77 11.71
C ASN A 514 15.91 11.64 12.94
N LEU A 515 16.81 11.64 13.93
CA LEU A 515 16.67 12.48 15.13
C LEU A 515 16.86 13.98 14.79
N ALA A 516 17.77 14.30 13.86
CA ALA A 516 17.94 15.68 13.40
C ALA A 516 16.68 16.16 12.65
N CYS A 517 16.04 15.31 11.83
CA CYS A 517 14.74 15.61 11.21
C CYS A 517 13.69 15.99 12.27
N ALA A 518 13.57 15.21 13.35
CA ALA A 518 12.62 15.52 14.42
C ALA A 518 12.90 16.85 15.12
N LEU A 519 14.17 17.19 15.33
CA LEU A 519 14.58 18.44 15.98
C LEU A 519 14.29 19.66 15.09
N THR A 520 14.68 19.60 13.81
CA THR A 520 14.54 20.77 12.91
C THR A 520 13.11 20.94 12.41
N ALA A 521 12.46 19.90 11.90
CA ALA A 521 11.17 20.03 11.24
C ALA A 521 10.02 20.37 12.20
N SER A 522 10.07 19.91 13.45
CA SER A 522 8.94 20.04 14.38
C SER A 522 9.25 20.81 15.65
N LEU A 523 10.47 20.74 16.18
CA LEU A 523 10.83 21.41 17.43
C LEU A 523 11.56 22.75 17.23
N ASN A 524 11.92 23.08 16.00
CA ASN A 524 12.71 24.29 15.64
C ASN A 524 14.06 24.36 16.36
N ASP A 525 14.66 23.22 16.71
CA ASP A 525 15.93 23.09 17.39
C ASP A 525 17.06 22.87 16.36
N ASP A 526 17.42 23.93 15.64
CA ASP A 526 18.35 23.88 14.53
C ASP A 526 19.78 23.52 14.98
N GLU A 527 20.23 24.03 16.12
CA GLU A 527 21.58 23.74 16.64
C GLU A 527 21.70 22.29 17.14
N GLY A 528 20.70 21.78 17.85
CA GLY A 528 20.65 20.37 18.23
C GLY A 528 20.65 19.43 17.01
N ALA A 529 19.94 19.83 15.93
CA ALA A 529 19.98 19.10 14.67
C ALA A 529 21.38 19.10 14.03
N MET A 530 22.06 20.26 14.02
CA MET A 530 23.43 20.35 13.50
C MET A 530 24.42 19.48 14.27
N ASP A 531 24.28 19.35 15.59
CA ASP A 531 25.13 18.51 16.42
C ASP A 531 24.94 17.01 16.11
N LEU A 532 23.72 16.59 15.75
CA LEU A 532 23.44 15.24 15.30
C LEU A 532 23.93 14.99 13.87
N LEU A 533 23.85 15.99 12.98
CA LEU A 533 24.23 15.88 11.57
C LEU A 533 25.75 15.89 11.35
N ALA A 534 26.53 16.51 12.23
CA ALA A 534 27.97 16.59 12.04
C ALA A 534 28.64 15.20 11.89
N PRO A 535 28.47 14.24 12.84
CA PRO A 535 29.02 12.89 12.67
C PRO A 535 28.39 12.11 11.51
N TYR A 536 27.14 12.42 11.15
CA TYR A 536 26.47 11.82 9.99
C TYR A 536 27.23 12.18 8.70
N PHE A 537 27.49 13.45 8.42
CA PHE A 537 28.17 13.88 7.21
C PHE A 537 29.64 13.46 7.16
N GLU A 538 30.29 13.22 8.30
CA GLU A 538 31.65 12.66 8.35
C GLU A 538 31.71 11.23 7.81
N GLN A 539 30.62 10.47 7.86
CA GLN A 539 30.58 9.05 7.54
C GLN A 539 29.64 8.70 6.37
N ALA A 540 28.66 9.55 6.08
CA ALA A 540 27.60 9.26 5.10
C ALA A 540 28.18 8.95 3.70
N PRO A 541 27.68 7.88 3.03
CA PRO A 541 27.99 7.61 1.64
C PRO A 541 27.26 8.60 0.71
N GLN A 542 27.66 8.65 -0.56
CA GLN A 542 27.14 9.57 -1.56
C GLN A 542 25.61 9.61 -1.60
N THR A 543 24.96 8.44 -1.62
CA THR A 543 23.50 8.34 -1.71
C THR A 543 22.75 8.95 -0.51
N GLN A 544 23.36 8.92 0.67
CA GLN A 544 22.79 9.52 1.88
C GLN A 544 22.98 11.04 1.90
N ILE A 545 24.09 11.54 1.36
CA ILE A 545 24.31 12.98 1.19
C ILE A 545 23.29 13.54 0.20
N GLU A 546 23.11 12.88 -0.95
CA GLU A 546 22.13 13.25 -1.96
C GLU A 546 20.68 13.22 -1.39
N HIS A 547 20.37 12.23 -0.56
CA HIS A 547 19.08 12.17 0.13
C HIS A 547 18.88 13.40 1.03
N ALA A 548 19.86 13.75 1.86
CA ALA A 548 19.76 14.88 2.77
C ALA A 548 19.61 16.23 2.04
N GLU A 549 20.14 16.36 0.84
CA GLU A 549 20.03 17.57 0.01
C GLU A 549 18.62 17.78 -0.54
N VAL A 550 17.83 16.74 -0.72
CA VAL A 550 16.46 16.81 -1.29
C VAL A 550 15.36 16.58 -0.26
N ASP A 551 15.72 16.04 0.91
CA ASP A 551 14.76 15.71 1.96
C ASP A 551 14.02 16.97 2.46
N PRO A 552 12.68 17.00 2.35
CA PRO A 552 11.89 18.14 2.84
C PRO A 552 12.09 18.48 4.31
N ASP A 553 12.41 17.51 5.18
CA ASP A 553 12.65 17.73 6.60
C ASP A 553 13.88 18.61 6.85
N MET A 554 14.80 18.69 5.88
CA MET A 554 15.98 19.54 5.93
C MET A 554 15.75 20.95 5.37
N ASN A 555 14.57 21.29 4.84
CA ASN A 555 14.30 22.58 4.20
C ASN A 555 14.66 23.78 5.10
N ARG A 556 14.37 23.66 6.40
CA ARG A 556 14.64 24.73 7.38
C ARG A 556 16.14 25.02 7.55
N VAL A 557 16.96 23.98 7.52
CA VAL A 557 18.41 24.07 7.80
C VAL A 557 19.28 23.97 6.55
N ARG A 558 18.72 23.68 5.39
CA ARG A 558 19.45 23.50 4.12
C ARG A 558 20.28 24.72 3.76
N ASP A 559 19.79 25.93 4.04
CA ASP A 559 20.52 27.18 3.79
C ASP A 559 21.43 27.61 4.93
N HIS A 560 21.44 26.91 6.06
CA HIS A 560 22.28 27.23 7.20
C HIS A 560 23.77 27.05 6.85
N PRO A 561 24.64 28.00 7.18
CA PRO A 561 26.07 27.94 6.79
C PRO A 561 26.78 26.67 7.28
N ARG A 562 26.44 26.19 8.50
CA ARG A 562 27.01 24.98 9.09
C ARG A 562 26.58 23.73 8.30
N PHE A 563 25.31 23.65 7.87
CA PHE A 563 24.83 22.56 7.02
C PHE A 563 25.56 22.51 5.68
N LYS A 564 25.64 23.66 4.96
CA LYS A 564 26.35 23.77 3.68
C LYS A 564 27.84 23.37 3.81
N SER A 565 28.48 23.78 4.91
CA SER A 565 29.88 23.40 5.17
C SER A 565 30.06 21.90 5.39
N MET A 566 29.15 21.24 6.13
CA MET A 566 29.18 19.79 6.37
C MET A 566 28.96 19.00 5.09
N VAL A 567 28.00 19.39 4.26
CA VAL A 567 27.76 18.77 2.95
C VAL A 567 28.97 18.91 2.03
N ALA A 568 29.54 20.10 1.93
CA ALA A 568 30.73 20.37 1.12
C ALA A 568 31.93 19.52 1.57
N ALA A 569 32.17 19.42 2.89
CA ALA A 569 33.24 18.60 3.45
C ALA A 569 33.02 17.09 3.15
N ALA A 570 31.78 16.60 3.27
CA ALA A 570 31.41 15.23 2.96
C ALA A 570 31.66 14.88 1.48
N LYS A 571 31.27 15.77 0.57
CA LYS A 571 31.52 15.61 -0.88
C LYS A 571 33.03 15.62 -1.21
N ALA A 572 33.78 16.52 -0.57
CA ALA A 572 35.22 16.57 -0.75
C ALA A 572 35.93 15.28 -0.25
N ARG A 573 35.49 14.74 0.88
CA ARG A 573 35.95 13.45 1.42
C ARG A 573 35.75 12.31 0.43
N LEU A 574 34.58 12.21 -0.18
CA LEU A 574 34.25 11.15 -1.15
C LEU A 574 35.09 11.30 -2.43
N ALA A 575 35.23 12.52 -2.96
CA ALA A 575 36.04 12.78 -4.13
C ALA A 575 37.55 12.45 -3.91
N ALA A 576 38.04 12.67 -2.69
CA ALA A 576 39.41 12.29 -2.33
C ALA A 576 39.60 10.77 -2.23
N ALA A 577 38.58 10.03 -1.77
CA ALA A 577 38.58 8.57 -1.72
C ALA A 577 38.60 7.95 -3.14
N ASP A 578 37.76 8.45 -4.05
CA ASP A 578 37.73 8.01 -5.45
C ASP A 578 39.03 8.33 -6.21
N GLY A 579 39.69 9.46 -5.90
CA GLY A 579 40.95 9.84 -6.48
C GLY A 579 42.18 9.02 -6.00
N SER A 580 42.06 8.37 -4.82
CA SER A 580 43.14 7.54 -4.27
C SER A 580 43.18 6.12 -4.85
N ASP A 581 42.09 5.63 -5.45
CA ASP A 581 42.01 4.34 -6.14
C ASP A 581 42.55 4.39 -7.60
N ALA A 582 42.84 5.59 -8.11
CA ALA A 582 43.59 5.75 -9.37
C ALA A 582 45.07 5.49 -9.11
N ALA A 583 45.48 4.22 -9.21
CA ALA A 583 46.89 3.81 -9.08
C ALA A 583 47.80 4.64 -10.03
N PRO A 584 48.99 5.03 -9.59
CA PRO A 584 49.94 5.73 -10.47
C PRO A 584 50.32 4.82 -11.65
N PRO A 585 50.57 5.38 -12.85
CA PRO A 585 50.97 4.59 -13.98
C PRO A 585 52.27 3.87 -13.63
N LYS A 586 52.30 2.56 -13.78
CA LYS A 586 53.55 1.78 -13.73
C LYS A 586 54.46 2.33 -14.82
N GLY A 587 55.34 3.21 -14.42
CA GLY A 587 56.37 3.77 -15.27
C GLY A 587 57.63 2.94 -15.23
N ALA A 588 58.11 2.71 -16.43
CA ALA A 588 59.46 2.31 -16.87
C ALA A 588 59.94 0.91 -16.48
#